data_031b0ae2f46ad9028a1925c4ab9243ce
#
_entry.id   031b0ae2f46ad9028a1925c4ab9243ce
#
_cell.length_a   1.000
_cell.length_b   1.000
_cell.length_c   1.000
_cell.angle_alpha   90.00
_cell.angle_beta   90.00
_cell.angle_gamma   90.00
#
_symmetry.space_group_name_H-M   'P 1'
#
loop_
_entity.id
_entity.type
_entity.pdbx_description
1 polymer ?
#
loop_
_entity_poly.entity_id
_entity_poly.type
_entity_poly.pdbx_seq_one_letter_code
_entity_poly.pdbx_strand_id
1 'polypeptide(L)'
;MDFVRYAESSAALLNASLTDRDSLVDFLANRAWLQGQVTDRDVVVLRRFGKDLRRAFEASSREDAQGVVDVLNELLERHPITPRIADHNPARLHIHVANKAASVAELLVGESLLGLANLVCDLGPTRLGVCAASPCTNVYVDTSPNQSRRYCSERCSSRANVAAFRARQKAAAG
;
A
#
# COMPACT_ATOMS: atom_id res chain seq x y z
N MET A 1 14.66 -1.77 -7.29
CA MET A 1 13.72 -1.05 -8.18
C MET A 1 12.72 -0.33 -7.29
N ASP A 2 12.50 0.96 -7.48
CA ASP A 2 11.72 1.78 -6.53
C ASP A 2 10.22 1.47 -6.51
N PHE A 3 9.68 0.87 -7.59
CA PHE A 3 8.23 0.61 -7.71
C PHE A 3 7.70 -0.41 -6.69
N VAL A 4 8.45 -1.47 -6.39
CA VAL A 4 8.06 -2.42 -5.34
C VAL A 4 7.98 -1.73 -3.98
N ARG A 5 8.97 -0.89 -3.67
CA ARG A 5 8.98 -0.10 -2.44
C ARG A 5 7.79 0.87 -2.37
N TYR A 6 7.41 1.48 -3.48
CA TYR A 6 6.22 2.35 -3.53
C TYR A 6 4.93 1.56 -3.33
N ALA A 7 4.80 0.37 -3.93
CA ALA A 7 3.67 -0.51 -3.71
C ALA A 7 3.57 -0.99 -2.24
N GLU A 8 4.69 -1.37 -1.62
CA GLU A 8 4.74 -1.73 -0.20
C GLU A 8 4.42 -0.55 0.72
N SER A 9 4.93 0.65 0.39
CA SER A 9 4.62 1.88 1.11
C SER A 9 3.14 2.24 1.02
N SER A 10 2.46 1.96 -0.09
CA SER A 10 1.01 2.17 -0.21
C SER A 10 0.22 1.26 0.72
N ALA A 11 0.61 -0.01 0.87
CA ALA A 11 -0.01 -0.90 1.85
C ALA A 11 0.26 -0.42 3.30
N ALA A 12 1.47 0.06 3.58
CA ALA A 12 1.79 0.66 4.89
C ALA A 12 0.95 1.90 5.17
N LEU A 13 0.73 2.77 4.18
CA LEU A 13 -0.13 3.96 4.28
C LEU A 13 -1.58 3.58 4.61
N LEU A 14 -2.13 2.56 3.95
CA LEU A 14 -3.48 2.06 4.22
C LEU A 14 -3.64 1.44 5.61
N ASN A 15 -2.55 0.89 6.14
CA ASN A 15 -2.54 0.27 7.47
C ASN A 15 -2.22 1.28 8.59
N ALA A 16 -1.76 2.48 8.24
CA ALA A 16 -1.48 3.53 9.20
C ALA A 16 -2.78 4.17 9.72
N SER A 17 -2.83 4.41 11.04
CA SER A 17 -3.93 5.15 11.65
C SER A 17 -3.67 6.66 11.53
N LEU A 18 -3.93 7.23 10.35
CA LEU A 18 -3.78 8.65 10.10
C LEU A 18 -4.95 9.42 10.74
N THR A 19 -4.84 9.81 11.99
CA THR A 19 -5.88 10.56 12.73
C THR A 19 -5.72 12.06 12.60
N ASP A 20 -4.49 12.55 12.60
CA ASP A 20 -4.10 13.94 12.65
C ASP A 20 -2.72 14.16 11.95
N ARG A 21 -2.24 15.40 11.99
CA ARG A 21 -0.96 15.79 11.42
C ARG A 21 0.22 15.02 12.04
N ASP A 22 0.21 14.82 13.35
CA ASP A 22 1.32 14.19 14.06
C ASP A 22 1.45 12.72 13.66
N SER A 23 0.35 12.02 13.51
CA SER A 23 0.34 10.63 13.01
C SER A 23 0.91 10.49 11.58
N LEU A 24 0.70 11.50 10.72
CA LEU A 24 1.31 11.54 9.40
C LEU A 24 2.81 11.88 9.47
N VAL A 25 3.21 12.77 10.36
CA VAL A 25 4.63 13.07 10.64
C VAL A 25 5.35 11.81 11.12
N ASP A 26 4.76 11.04 12.03
CA ASP A 26 5.30 9.76 12.52
C ASP A 26 5.40 8.72 11.41
N PHE A 27 4.39 8.61 10.55
CA PHE A 27 4.44 7.74 9.37
C PHE A 27 5.61 8.08 8.44
N LEU A 28 5.99 9.35 8.37
CA LEU A 28 7.09 9.87 7.56
C LEU A 28 8.45 9.87 8.30
N ALA A 29 8.63 9.10 9.37
CA ALA A 29 9.86 9.08 10.16
C ALA A 29 11.13 8.83 9.32
N ASN A 30 11.03 8.02 8.26
CA ASN A 30 12.12 7.73 7.33
C ASN A 30 12.28 8.77 6.21
N ARG A 31 11.48 9.84 6.21
CA ARG A 31 11.44 10.92 5.21
C ARG A 31 11.42 12.29 5.88
N ALA A 32 12.43 12.56 6.73
CA ALA A 32 12.50 13.77 7.56
C ALA A 32 12.30 15.07 6.76
N TRP A 33 12.72 15.10 5.49
CA TRP A 33 12.56 16.25 4.61
C TRP A 33 11.09 16.59 4.27
N LEU A 34 10.15 15.62 4.41
CA LEU A 34 8.71 15.84 4.22
C LEU A 34 8.00 16.30 5.51
N GLN A 35 8.52 15.91 6.68
CA GLN A 35 7.81 16.11 7.94
C GLN A 35 7.44 17.57 8.20
N GLY A 36 8.35 18.52 7.87
CA GLY A 36 8.10 19.96 8.01
C GLY A 36 7.06 20.53 7.02
N GLN A 37 6.69 19.76 5.99
CA GLN A 37 5.74 20.18 4.95
C GLN A 37 4.33 19.63 5.16
N VAL A 38 4.14 18.73 6.13
CA VAL A 38 2.84 18.10 6.44
C VAL A 38 1.83 19.14 6.90
N THR A 39 0.62 19.05 6.34
CA THR A 39 -0.52 19.87 6.70
C THR A 39 -1.72 19.00 7.11
N ASP A 40 -2.72 19.57 7.80
CA ASP A 40 -3.97 18.87 8.12
C ASP A 40 -4.74 18.45 6.86
N ARG A 41 -4.60 19.23 5.78
CA ARG A 41 -5.21 18.91 4.48
C ARG A 41 -4.63 17.63 3.91
N ASP A 42 -3.33 17.39 4.07
CA ASP A 42 -2.70 16.14 3.60
C ASP A 42 -3.31 14.91 4.29
N VAL A 43 -3.59 15.00 5.58
CA VAL A 43 -4.25 13.91 6.34
C VAL A 43 -5.63 13.61 5.77
N VAL A 44 -6.44 14.66 5.52
CA VAL A 44 -7.79 14.50 4.95
C VAL A 44 -7.73 13.85 3.57
N VAL A 45 -6.82 14.32 2.69
CA VAL A 45 -6.65 13.79 1.34
C VAL A 45 -6.22 12.33 1.38
N LEU A 46 -5.20 12.00 2.19
CA LEU A 46 -4.66 10.64 2.30
C LEU A 46 -5.67 9.66 2.90
N ARG A 47 -6.47 10.06 3.89
CA ARG A 47 -7.56 9.22 4.42
C ARG A 47 -8.60 8.89 3.36
N ARG A 48 -9.01 9.89 2.56
CA ARG A 48 -9.95 9.67 1.46
C ARG A 48 -9.36 8.74 0.40
N PHE A 49 -8.15 9.05 -0.05
CA PHE A 49 -7.41 8.21 -1.00
C PHE A 49 -7.26 6.78 -0.50
N GLY A 50 -6.86 6.59 0.78
CA GLY A 50 -6.71 5.27 1.39
C GLY A 50 -8.02 4.47 1.39
N LYS A 51 -9.16 5.11 1.65
CA LYS A 51 -10.47 4.46 1.57
C LYS A 51 -10.79 4.00 0.14
N ASP A 52 -10.52 4.84 -0.85
CA ASP A 52 -10.76 4.52 -2.26
C ASP A 52 -9.80 3.43 -2.75
N LEU A 53 -8.51 3.52 -2.42
CA LEU A 53 -7.50 2.55 -2.81
C LEU A 53 -7.71 1.16 -2.18
N ARG A 54 -8.26 1.10 -0.96
CA ARG A 54 -8.58 -0.18 -0.30
C ARG A 54 -9.44 -1.09 -1.16
N ARG A 55 -10.32 -0.53 -1.98
CA ARG A 55 -11.19 -1.29 -2.90
C ARG A 55 -10.39 -2.17 -3.86
N ALA A 56 -9.20 -1.75 -4.30
CA ALA A 56 -8.32 -2.56 -5.14
C ALA A 56 -7.77 -3.80 -4.39
N PHE A 57 -7.37 -3.64 -3.12
CA PHE A 57 -6.93 -4.76 -2.28
C PHE A 57 -8.06 -5.74 -1.98
N GLU A 58 -9.27 -5.25 -1.76
CA GLU A 58 -10.45 -6.07 -1.54
C GLU A 58 -10.88 -6.82 -2.82
N ALA A 59 -10.83 -6.17 -3.99
CA ALA A 59 -11.08 -6.81 -5.27
C ALA A 59 -10.06 -7.94 -5.53
N SER A 60 -8.78 -7.66 -5.35
CA SER A 60 -7.71 -8.66 -5.49
C SER A 60 -7.91 -9.86 -4.55
N SER A 61 -8.32 -9.63 -3.29
CA SER A 61 -8.60 -10.70 -2.33
C SER A 61 -9.80 -11.58 -2.71
N ARG A 62 -10.66 -11.10 -3.61
CA ARG A 62 -11.78 -11.86 -4.20
C ARG A 62 -11.44 -12.42 -5.58
N GLU A 63 -10.18 -12.34 -5.99
CA GLU A 63 -9.70 -12.74 -7.32
C GLU A 63 -10.37 -11.96 -8.48
N ASP A 64 -10.92 -10.78 -8.18
CA ASP A 64 -11.54 -9.88 -9.16
C ASP A 64 -10.45 -9.01 -9.82
N ALA A 65 -9.80 -9.59 -10.83
CA ALA A 65 -8.72 -8.94 -11.56
C ALA A 65 -9.18 -7.66 -12.27
N GLN A 66 -10.37 -7.68 -12.87
CA GLN A 66 -10.90 -6.50 -13.56
C GLN A 66 -11.24 -5.39 -12.57
N GLY A 67 -11.83 -5.72 -11.42
CA GLY A 67 -12.11 -4.73 -10.36
C GLY A 67 -10.84 -4.06 -9.82
N VAL A 68 -9.72 -4.75 -9.74
CA VAL A 68 -8.42 -4.13 -9.39
C VAL A 68 -8.01 -3.10 -10.43
N VAL A 69 -8.05 -3.47 -11.71
CA VAL A 69 -7.66 -2.59 -12.83
C VAL A 69 -8.57 -1.36 -12.89
N ASP A 70 -9.89 -1.56 -12.76
CA ASP A 70 -10.87 -0.48 -12.81
C ASP A 70 -10.65 0.54 -11.69
N VAL A 71 -10.43 0.07 -10.44
CA VAL A 71 -10.15 0.95 -9.30
C VAL A 71 -8.84 1.73 -9.49
N LEU A 72 -7.78 1.08 -9.95
CA LEU A 72 -6.50 1.75 -10.17
C LEU A 72 -6.59 2.78 -11.29
N ASN A 73 -7.28 2.48 -12.39
CA ASN A 73 -7.50 3.42 -13.49
C ASN A 73 -8.35 4.62 -13.05
N GLU A 74 -9.45 4.39 -12.31
CA GLU A 74 -10.26 5.46 -11.72
C GLU A 74 -9.42 6.40 -10.85
N LEU A 75 -8.50 5.83 -10.06
CA LEU A 75 -7.60 6.63 -9.20
C LEU A 75 -6.54 7.38 -10.01
N LEU A 76 -5.96 6.77 -11.04
CA LEU A 76 -5.00 7.41 -11.94
C LEU A 76 -5.63 8.58 -12.71
N GLU A 77 -6.89 8.46 -13.14
CA GLU A 77 -7.62 9.54 -13.79
C GLU A 77 -7.89 10.72 -12.84
N ARG A 78 -8.24 10.44 -11.59
CA ARG A 78 -8.48 11.46 -10.55
C ARG A 78 -7.21 12.11 -10.01
N HIS A 79 -6.10 11.38 -10.05
CA HIS A 79 -4.81 11.81 -9.53
C HIS A 79 -3.73 11.63 -10.61
N PRO A 80 -3.74 12.46 -11.66
CA PRO A 80 -2.76 12.31 -12.73
C PRO A 80 -1.35 12.52 -12.20
N ILE A 81 -0.47 11.56 -12.54
CA ILE A 81 0.94 11.61 -12.17
C ILE A 81 1.77 12.21 -13.31
N THR A 82 2.79 12.98 -12.96
CA THR A 82 3.74 13.54 -13.93
C THR A 82 5.14 12.98 -13.65
N PRO A 83 5.49 11.80 -14.18
CA PRO A 83 6.77 11.19 -13.92
C PRO A 83 7.91 12.02 -14.49
N ARG A 84 8.99 12.20 -13.73
CA ARG A 84 10.22 12.87 -14.15
C ARG A 84 11.44 12.07 -13.71
N ILE A 85 12.45 11.98 -14.57
CA ILE A 85 13.73 11.41 -14.17
C ILE A 85 14.44 12.43 -13.28
N ALA A 86 14.88 11.98 -12.10
CA ALA A 86 15.69 12.79 -11.21
C ALA A 86 17.13 12.87 -11.74
N ASP A 87 17.64 14.08 -11.88
CA ASP A 87 18.95 14.40 -12.47
C ASP A 87 20.01 14.84 -11.44
N HIS A 88 19.65 14.86 -10.16
CA HIS A 88 20.56 15.32 -9.10
C HIS A 88 21.68 14.32 -8.75
N ASN A 89 21.63 13.08 -9.23
CA ASN A 89 22.71 12.11 -9.15
C ASN A 89 22.72 11.19 -10.39
N PRO A 90 23.56 11.45 -11.39
CA PRO A 90 23.62 10.66 -12.63
C PRO A 90 23.94 9.18 -12.41
N ALA A 91 24.59 8.81 -11.29
CA ALA A 91 24.89 7.43 -10.94
C ALA A 91 23.69 6.69 -10.31
N ARG A 92 22.61 7.41 -9.96
CA ARG A 92 21.42 6.86 -9.30
C ARG A 92 20.14 7.50 -9.86
N LEU A 93 19.93 7.31 -11.15
CA LEU A 93 18.69 7.79 -11.79
C LEU A 93 17.48 7.07 -11.19
N HIS A 94 16.44 7.84 -10.89
CA HIS A 94 15.17 7.34 -10.39
C HIS A 94 14.02 8.24 -10.87
N ILE A 95 12.78 7.76 -10.72
CA ILE A 95 11.61 8.51 -11.15
C ILE A 95 11.01 9.26 -9.95
N HIS A 96 10.82 10.56 -10.10
CA HIS A 96 9.92 11.38 -9.28
C HIS A 96 8.52 11.39 -9.90
N VAL A 97 7.49 11.26 -9.08
CA VAL A 97 6.08 11.17 -9.52
C VAL A 97 5.31 12.48 -9.37
N ALA A 98 5.93 13.49 -8.78
CA ALA A 98 5.33 14.79 -8.54
C ALA A 98 6.35 15.90 -8.77
N ASN A 99 5.87 17.10 -9.05
CA ASN A 99 6.72 18.28 -9.17
C ASN A 99 7.17 18.77 -7.77
N LYS A 100 8.16 19.68 -7.71
CA LYS A 100 8.70 20.24 -6.47
C LYS A 100 7.68 21.02 -5.62
N ALA A 101 6.57 21.43 -6.21
CA ALA A 101 5.51 22.20 -5.55
C ALA A 101 4.35 21.30 -5.07
N ALA A 102 4.44 19.98 -5.27
CA ALA A 102 3.42 19.06 -4.83
C ALA A 102 3.33 19.00 -3.30
N SER A 103 2.12 18.90 -2.77
CA SER A 103 1.87 18.62 -1.36
C SER A 103 2.39 17.23 -0.96
N VAL A 104 2.53 16.99 0.33
CA VAL A 104 2.90 15.67 0.86
C VAL A 104 1.90 14.61 0.39
N ALA A 105 0.61 14.92 0.40
CA ALA A 105 -0.43 14.00 -0.07
C ALA A 105 -0.30 13.69 -1.56
N GLU A 106 -0.09 14.68 -2.42
CA GLU A 106 0.09 14.47 -3.86
C GLU A 106 1.30 13.58 -4.17
N LEU A 107 2.39 13.78 -3.44
CA LEU A 107 3.58 12.93 -3.58
C LEU A 107 3.28 11.48 -3.20
N LEU A 108 2.68 11.24 -2.02
CA LEU A 108 2.40 9.88 -1.53
C LEU A 108 1.35 9.17 -2.39
N VAL A 109 0.35 9.88 -2.87
CA VAL A 109 -0.65 9.36 -3.82
C VAL A 109 0.01 8.95 -5.14
N GLY A 110 0.84 9.84 -5.72
CA GLY A 110 1.54 9.56 -6.97
C GLY A 110 2.49 8.36 -6.86
N GLU A 111 3.29 8.28 -5.78
CA GLU A 111 4.16 7.12 -5.52
C GLU A 111 3.34 5.83 -5.38
N SER A 112 2.22 5.88 -4.65
CA SER A 112 1.34 4.73 -4.46
C SER A 112 0.77 4.23 -5.79
N LEU A 113 0.22 5.12 -6.60
CA LEU A 113 -0.38 4.75 -7.88
C LEU A 113 0.66 4.25 -8.88
N LEU A 114 1.82 4.91 -8.99
CA LEU A 114 2.88 4.44 -9.87
C LEU A 114 3.41 3.07 -9.42
N GLY A 115 3.63 2.88 -8.12
CA GLY A 115 4.11 1.61 -7.58
C GLY A 115 3.14 0.46 -7.82
N LEU A 116 1.85 0.68 -7.54
CA LEU A 116 0.82 -0.35 -7.71
C LEU A 116 0.53 -0.64 -9.19
N ALA A 117 0.49 0.37 -10.06
CA ALA A 117 0.30 0.16 -11.49
C ALA A 117 1.43 -0.70 -12.08
N ASN A 118 2.70 -0.37 -11.78
CA ASN A 118 3.83 -1.20 -12.23
C ASN A 118 3.75 -2.62 -11.65
N LEU A 119 3.46 -2.77 -10.35
CA LEU A 119 3.35 -4.09 -9.73
C LEU A 119 2.28 -4.95 -10.39
N VAL A 120 1.11 -4.37 -10.67
CA VAL A 120 -0.01 -5.09 -11.33
C VAL A 120 0.34 -5.46 -12.76
N CYS A 121 1.04 -4.60 -13.50
CA CYS A 121 1.51 -4.90 -14.85
C CYS A 121 2.58 -6.00 -14.87
N ASP A 122 3.52 -5.98 -13.91
CA ASP A 122 4.65 -6.91 -13.89
C ASP A 122 4.30 -8.27 -13.27
N LEU A 123 3.50 -8.27 -12.19
CA LEU A 123 3.24 -9.47 -11.39
C LEU A 123 1.78 -9.94 -11.40
N GLY A 124 0.88 -9.14 -11.96
CA GLY A 124 -0.55 -9.42 -12.03
C GLY A 124 -1.39 -8.78 -10.92
N PRO A 125 -2.71 -8.64 -11.15
CA PRO A 125 -3.62 -7.91 -10.28
C PRO A 125 -3.95 -8.62 -8.95
N THR A 126 -3.67 -9.92 -8.84
CA THR A 126 -3.95 -10.71 -7.64
C THR A 126 -2.83 -10.67 -6.59
N ARG A 127 -1.89 -9.72 -6.72
CA ARG A 127 -0.76 -9.52 -5.78
C ARG A 127 -1.08 -8.61 -4.60
N LEU A 128 -2.25 -7.99 -4.60
CA LEU A 128 -2.75 -7.21 -3.50
C LEU A 128 -3.62 -8.09 -2.60
N GLY A 129 -3.59 -7.88 -1.28
CA GLY A 129 -4.40 -8.74 -0.42
C GLY A 129 -4.81 -8.07 0.89
N VAL A 130 -5.90 -8.59 1.45
CA VAL A 130 -6.33 -8.32 2.84
C VAL A 130 -5.85 -9.47 3.72
N CYS A 131 -5.37 -9.15 4.93
CA CYS A 131 -4.81 -10.13 5.85
C CYS A 131 -5.83 -11.20 6.23
N ALA A 132 -5.48 -12.48 6.06
CA ALA A 132 -6.34 -13.62 6.39
C ALA A 132 -6.42 -13.95 7.89
N ALA A 133 -5.68 -13.24 8.75
CA ALA A 133 -5.68 -13.48 10.20
C ALA A 133 -6.78 -12.69 10.91
N SER A 134 -7.91 -13.29 11.22
CA SER A 134 -8.96 -12.63 12.02
C SER A 134 -8.42 -12.15 13.38
N PRO A 135 -8.84 -10.94 13.87
CA PRO A 135 -9.71 -9.93 13.27
C PRO A 135 -8.92 -8.85 12.49
N CYS A 136 -7.76 -9.15 11.93
CA CYS A 136 -6.90 -8.18 11.23
C CYS A 136 -7.54 -7.75 9.92
N THR A 137 -7.60 -6.45 9.68
CA THR A 137 -8.10 -5.83 8.44
C THR A 137 -7.01 -5.19 7.61
N ASN A 138 -5.73 -5.36 7.99
CA ASN A 138 -4.60 -4.79 7.27
C ASN A 138 -4.48 -5.37 5.86
N VAL A 139 -3.94 -4.57 4.96
CA VAL A 139 -3.63 -4.98 3.61
C VAL A 139 -2.14 -5.31 3.44
N TYR A 140 -1.79 -6.00 2.38
CA TYR A 140 -0.40 -6.30 2.02
C TYR A 140 -0.22 -6.37 0.51
N VAL A 141 1.02 -6.25 0.08
CA VAL A 141 1.46 -6.51 -1.30
C VAL A 141 2.24 -7.82 -1.29
N ASP A 142 1.95 -8.74 -2.21
CA ASP A 142 2.65 -10.00 -2.36
C ASP A 142 3.69 -9.92 -3.47
N THR A 143 4.94 -9.77 -3.09
CA THR A 143 6.10 -9.80 -3.99
C THR A 143 6.81 -11.15 -4.00
N SER A 144 6.24 -12.17 -3.33
CA SER A 144 6.83 -13.49 -3.29
C SER A 144 6.78 -14.19 -4.67
N PRO A 145 7.79 -15.01 -5.03
CA PRO A 145 7.81 -15.70 -6.32
C PRO A 145 6.56 -16.55 -6.57
N ASN A 146 6.06 -17.22 -5.55
CA ASN A 146 4.98 -18.21 -5.64
C ASN A 146 3.59 -17.64 -5.25
N GLN A 147 3.46 -16.33 -5.11
CA GLN A 147 2.18 -15.70 -4.69
C GLN A 147 1.59 -16.34 -3.42
N SER A 148 2.44 -16.54 -2.41
CA SER A 148 2.10 -17.35 -1.22
C SER A 148 1.76 -16.52 0.01
N ARG A 149 1.89 -15.21 -0.04
CA ARG A 149 1.62 -14.32 1.09
C ARG A 149 0.11 -14.27 1.38
N ARG A 150 -0.26 -14.52 2.62
CA ARG A 150 -1.65 -14.49 3.12
C ARG A 150 -1.85 -13.54 4.29
N TYR A 151 -0.77 -13.06 4.88
CA TYR A 151 -0.80 -12.27 6.11
C TYR A 151 0.02 -10.99 5.94
N CYS A 152 -0.44 -9.91 6.57
CA CYS A 152 0.25 -8.63 6.50
C CYS A 152 1.60 -8.63 7.26
N SER A 153 1.78 -9.53 8.24
CA SER A 153 2.97 -9.63 9.08
C SER A 153 3.17 -11.04 9.61
N GLU A 154 4.39 -11.36 10.07
CA GLU A 154 4.73 -12.62 10.74
C GLU A 154 3.88 -12.82 12.01
N ARG A 155 3.61 -11.75 12.77
CA ARG A 155 2.73 -11.82 13.95
C ARG A 155 1.33 -12.32 13.58
N CYS A 156 0.77 -11.87 12.46
CA CYS A 156 -0.53 -12.32 11.98
C CYS A 156 -0.47 -13.78 11.51
N SER A 157 0.58 -14.18 10.81
CA SER A 157 0.83 -15.57 10.41
C SER A 157 0.91 -16.49 11.60
N SER A 158 1.73 -16.16 12.60
CA SER A 158 1.88 -16.94 13.84
C SER A 158 0.55 -17.08 14.60
N ARG A 159 -0.20 -15.98 14.74
CA ARG A 159 -1.51 -16.00 15.41
C ARG A 159 -2.50 -16.90 14.68
N ALA A 160 -2.57 -16.84 13.36
CA ALA A 160 -3.45 -17.69 12.58
C ALA A 160 -3.08 -19.17 12.67
N ASN A 161 -1.79 -19.49 12.65
CA ASN A 161 -1.29 -20.87 12.81
C ASN A 161 -1.63 -21.45 14.19
N VAL A 162 -1.46 -20.67 15.25
CA VAL A 162 -1.84 -21.09 16.63
C VAL A 162 -3.34 -21.31 16.72
N ALA A 163 -4.16 -20.41 16.16
CA ALA A 163 -5.62 -20.57 16.15
C ALA A 163 -6.06 -21.84 15.41
N ALA A 164 -5.49 -22.09 14.22
CA ALA A 164 -5.76 -23.30 13.45
C ALA A 164 -5.33 -24.59 14.15
N PHE A 165 -4.18 -24.57 14.84
CA PHE A 165 -3.71 -25.70 15.66
C PHE A 165 -4.69 -26.01 16.79
N ARG A 166 -5.11 -25.01 17.58
CA ARG A 166 -6.08 -25.16 18.67
C ARG A 166 -7.43 -25.67 18.18
N ALA A 167 -7.89 -25.21 17.01
CA ALA A 167 -9.15 -25.68 16.42
C ALA A 167 -9.07 -27.18 16.06
N ARG A 168 -7.97 -27.63 15.45
CA ARG A 168 -7.74 -29.05 15.16
C ARG A 168 -7.68 -29.92 16.41
N GLN A 169 -7.01 -29.48 17.47
CA GLN A 169 -6.95 -30.17 18.75
C GLN A 169 -8.35 -30.36 19.37
N LYS A 170 -9.18 -29.30 19.32
CA LYS A 170 -10.54 -29.35 19.85
C LYS A 170 -11.42 -30.30 19.04
N ALA A 171 -11.30 -30.33 17.70
CA ALA A 171 -12.04 -31.24 16.84
C ALA A 171 -11.63 -32.70 17.01
N ALA A 172 -10.39 -33.00 17.44
CA ALA A 172 -9.90 -34.35 17.65
C ALA A 172 -10.25 -34.88 19.04
N ALA A 173 -10.68 -34.03 19.99
CA ALA A 173 -11.00 -34.38 21.37
C ALA A 173 -12.53 -34.53 21.63
N GLY A 174 -13.37 -34.25 20.65
CA GLY A 174 -14.83 -34.41 20.70
C GLY A 174 -15.33 -35.41 19.70
#